data_a3ebc6cdf1f37ea258c3eb98741eb783
#
_entry.id   a3ebc6cdf1f37ea258c3eb98741eb783
#
_cell.length_a   1.000
_cell.length_b   1.000
_cell.length_c   1.000
_cell.angle_alpha   90.00
_cell.angle_beta   90.00
_cell.angle_gamma   90.00
#
_symmetry.space_group_name_H-M   'P 1'
#
loop_
_entity.id
_entity.type
_entity.pdbx_description
1 polymer ?
#
loop_
_entity_poly.entity_id
_entity_poly.type
_entity_poly.pdbx_seq_one_letter_code
_entity_poly.pdbx_strand_id
1 'polypeptide(L)'
;MILLDENTKAIVQGITGKQGRFHTKEMLKYGTNIVAGTSPGKAGETVEGVPVYNSIEEIKKYHPDINASIIFIPAPFVKDAAFEAITEVDLVIIITEHIPIHDTMEIVKYAQEHNTTVIGPNTPGIITPGVGK
;
A
#
# COMPACT_ATOMS: atom_id res chain seq x y z
N MET A 1 8.47 -11.63 -12.06
CA MET A 1 7.32 -10.87 -12.50
C MET A 1 7.36 -9.47 -11.96
N ILE A 2 6.99 -8.51 -12.76
CA ILE A 2 7.02 -7.12 -12.34
C ILE A 2 5.59 -6.63 -12.17
N LEU A 3 5.25 -6.26 -10.96
CA LEU A 3 3.94 -5.70 -10.67
C LEU A 3 3.99 -4.18 -10.63
N LEU A 4 5.15 -3.63 -10.32
CA LEU A 4 5.36 -2.20 -10.30
C LEU A 4 6.15 -1.84 -11.54
N ASP A 5 5.55 -1.11 -12.45
CA ASP A 5 6.21 -0.73 -13.68
C ASP A 5 6.24 0.79 -13.81
N GLU A 6 6.64 1.27 -14.97
CA GLU A 6 6.79 2.71 -15.17
C GLU A 6 5.47 3.45 -15.10
N ASN A 7 4.35 2.75 -15.23
CA ASN A 7 3.04 3.37 -15.13
C ASN A 7 2.47 3.32 -13.73
N THR A 8 3.18 2.70 -12.79
CA THR A 8 2.71 2.59 -11.43
C THR A 8 2.98 3.89 -10.68
N LYS A 9 1.93 4.41 -10.03
CA LYS A 9 2.07 5.56 -9.15
C LYS A 9 1.65 5.09 -7.78
N ALA A 10 2.63 4.84 -6.95
CA ALA A 10 2.42 4.15 -5.68
C ALA A 10 2.44 5.11 -4.50
N ILE A 11 1.74 4.71 -3.45
CA ILE A 11 1.81 5.37 -2.17
C ILE A 11 2.29 4.36 -1.14
N VAL A 12 2.77 4.86 -0.01
CA VAL A 12 3.22 4.01 1.09
C VAL A 12 2.38 4.34 2.32
N GLN A 13 1.66 3.35 2.83
CA GLN A 13 0.90 3.52 4.07
C GLN A 13 1.81 3.14 5.23
N GLY A 14 1.93 4.04 6.23
CA GLY A 14 2.88 3.86 7.31
C GLY A 14 4.25 4.37 6.95
N ILE A 15 4.33 5.39 6.10
CA ILE A 15 5.59 5.86 5.55
C ILE A 15 6.54 6.43 6.60
N THR A 16 6.01 6.94 7.70
CA THR A 16 6.86 7.55 8.74
C THR A 16 7.44 6.55 9.72
N GLY A 17 6.98 5.29 9.68
CA GLY A 17 7.53 4.26 10.54
C GLY A 17 8.93 3.87 10.08
N LYS A 18 9.66 3.15 10.93
CA LYS A 18 11.02 2.76 10.64
C LYS A 18 11.12 1.95 9.34
N GLN A 19 10.25 0.95 9.21
CA GLN A 19 10.25 0.12 8.00
C GLN A 19 9.80 0.91 6.79
N GLY A 20 8.79 1.75 6.96
CA GLY A 20 8.29 2.57 5.86
C GLY A 20 9.35 3.49 5.32
N ARG A 21 10.08 4.16 6.21
CA ARG A 21 11.15 5.06 5.79
C ARG A 21 12.27 4.31 5.06
N PHE A 22 12.67 3.17 5.62
CA PHE A 22 13.77 2.40 5.04
C PHE A 22 13.40 1.90 3.63
N HIS A 23 12.23 1.29 3.52
CA HIS A 23 11.84 0.71 2.24
C HIS A 23 11.48 1.76 1.20
N THR A 24 10.97 2.92 1.64
CA THR A 24 10.72 4.02 0.71
C THR A 24 12.04 4.47 0.08
N LYS A 25 13.07 4.61 0.91
CA LYS A 25 14.38 5.00 0.42
C LYS A 25 14.91 4.00 -0.61
N GLU A 26 14.79 2.71 -0.29
CA GLU A 26 15.29 1.67 -1.19
C GLU A 26 14.50 1.62 -2.50
N MET A 27 13.18 1.74 -2.41
CA MET A 27 12.36 1.71 -3.61
C MET A 27 12.65 2.88 -4.53
N LEU A 28 12.88 4.06 -3.96
CA LEU A 28 13.23 5.22 -4.78
C LEU A 28 14.55 5.02 -5.49
N LYS A 29 15.50 4.35 -4.84
CA LYS A 29 16.77 4.05 -5.49
C LYS A 29 16.60 3.15 -6.70
N TYR A 30 15.59 2.27 -6.68
CA TYR A 30 15.35 1.37 -7.78
C TYR A 30 14.43 1.98 -8.84
N GLY A 31 14.05 3.24 -8.68
CA GLY A 31 13.24 3.91 -9.67
C GLY A 31 11.75 3.73 -9.51
N THR A 32 11.30 3.16 -8.38
CA THR A 32 9.87 3.04 -8.12
C THR A 32 9.29 4.43 -7.92
N ASN A 33 8.15 4.69 -8.56
CA ASN A 33 7.52 5.99 -8.48
C ASN A 33 6.62 6.08 -7.26
N ILE A 34 7.17 6.55 -6.14
CA ILE A 34 6.42 6.75 -4.91
C ILE A 34 6.03 8.22 -4.86
N VAL A 35 4.75 8.53 -5.01
CA VAL A 35 4.31 9.92 -5.10
C VAL A 35 3.87 10.50 -3.77
N ALA A 36 3.49 9.66 -2.81
CA ALA A 36 3.01 10.16 -1.52
C ALA A 36 3.00 9.02 -0.51
N GLY A 37 2.75 9.37 0.75
CA GLY A 37 2.58 8.37 1.79
C GLY A 37 1.55 8.83 2.78
N THR A 38 1.09 7.92 3.63
CA THR A 38 0.16 8.27 4.70
C THR A 38 0.75 7.94 6.06
N SER A 39 0.42 8.79 7.01
CA SER A 39 0.68 8.55 8.42
C SER A 39 -0.23 9.49 9.18
N PRO A 40 -1.30 8.99 9.80
CA PRO A 40 -2.27 9.85 10.46
C PRO A 40 -1.59 10.78 11.49
N GLY A 41 -1.92 12.04 11.43
CA GLY A 41 -1.34 13.04 12.33
C GLY A 41 0.00 13.58 11.89
N LYS A 42 0.54 13.11 10.78
CA LYS A 42 1.85 13.54 10.30
C LYS A 42 1.79 14.28 8.97
N ALA A 43 0.59 14.67 8.55
CA ALA A 43 0.46 15.40 7.29
C ALA A 43 1.33 16.65 7.28
N GLY A 44 1.95 16.91 6.16
CA GLY A 44 2.85 18.05 6.04
C GLY A 44 4.32 17.70 6.21
N GLU A 45 4.61 16.53 6.75
CA GLU A 45 6.00 16.06 6.83
C GLU A 45 6.41 15.48 5.49
N THR A 46 7.70 15.18 5.35
CA THR A 46 8.21 14.48 4.17
C THR A 46 9.11 13.34 4.63
N VAL A 47 9.16 12.29 3.82
CA VAL A 47 10.06 11.17 4.04
C VAL A 47 10.80 10.96 2.73
N GLU A 48 12.12 11.15 2.74
CA GLU A 48 12.96 11.03 1.55
C GLU A 48 12.41 11.88 0.40
N GLY A 49 11.87 13.06 0.73
CA GLY A 49 11.30 13.94 -0.26
C GLY A 49 9.86 13.64 -0.64
N VAL A 50 9.30 12.56 -0.12
CA VAL A 50 7.93 12.17 -0.45
C VAL A 50 6.97 12.81 0.56
N PRO A 51 5.94 13.52 0.09
CA PRO A 51 5.02 14.19 1.01
C PRO A 51 4.12 13.19 1.76
N VAL A 52 3.81 13.55 3.00
CA VAL A 52 2.99 12.70 3.87
C VAL A 52 1.62 13.34 4.07
N TYR A 53 0.59 12.52 4.00
CA TYR A 53 -0.79 12.94 4.17
C TYR A 53 -1.45 12.11 5.27
N ASN A 54 -2.64 12.53 5.71
CA ASN A 54 -3.35 11.81 6.75
C ASN A 54 -4.11 10.58 6.25
N SER A 55 -4.50 10.59 4.98
CA SER A 55 -5.32 9.51 4.44
C SER A 55 -5.12 9.40 2.94
N ILE A 56 -5.56 8.27 2.38
CA ILE A 56 -5.51 8.08 0.93
C ILE A 56 -6.50 9.02 0.25
N GLU A 57 -7.65 9.26 0.86
CA GLU A 57 -8.61 10.20 0.32
C GLU A 57 -7.96 11.58 0.14
N GLU A 58 -7.17 12.00 1.12
CA GLU A 58 -6.48 13.28 1.02
C GLU A 58 -5.46 13.26 -0.12
N ILE A 59 -4.71 12.16 -0.25
CA ILE A 59 -3.76 12.04 -1.34
C ILE A 59 -4.44 12.18 -2.69
N LYS A 60 -5.61 11.57 -2.85
CA LYS A 60 -6.29 11.58 -4.14
C LYS A 60 -6.73 12.96 -4.58
N LYS A 61 -6.86 13.90 -3.67
CA LYS A 61 -7.15 15.27 -4.05
C LYS A 61 -6.02 15.89 -4.84
N TYR A 62 -4.80 15.44 -4.61
CA TYR A 62 -3.60 15.97 -5.27
C TYR A 62 -3.01 15.02 -6.28
N HIS A 63 -3.27 13.73 -6.11
CA HIS A 63 -2.73 12.68 -6.98
C HIS A 63 -3.84 11.69 -7.30
N PRO A 64 -4.80 12.10 -8.15
CA PRO A 64 -5.95 11.24 -8.41
C PRO A 64 -5.62 9.98 -9.21
N ASP A 65 -4.41 9.90 -9.76
CA ASP A 65 -4.03 8.80 -10.62
C ASP A 65 -3.17 7.75 -9.93
N ILE A 66 -3.11 7.77 -8.58
CA ILE A 66 -2.40 6.71 -7.87
C ILE A 66 -3.10 5.38 -8.15
N ASN A 67 -2.33 4.31 -8.27
CA ASN A 67 -2.88 3.00 -8.61
C ASN A 67 -2.31 1.85 -7.80
N ALA A 68 -1.44 2.12 -6.84
CA ALA A 68 -0.88 1.07 -5.99
C ALA A 68 -0.60 1.62 -4.60
N SER A 69 -0.71 0.75 -3.60
CA SER A 69 -0.35 1.10 -2.22
C SER A 69 0.50 -0.01 -1.63
N ILE A 70 1.52 0.39 -0.89
CA ILE A 70 2.42 -0.55 -0.20
C ILE A 70 2.24 -0.29 1.29
N ILE A 71 1.93 -1.34 2.06
CA ILE A 71 1.56 -1.21 3.46
C ILE A 71 2.68 -1.66 4.39
N PHE A 72 3.12 -0.75 5.27
CA PHE A 72 4.13 -1.02 6.29
C PHE A 72 3.56 -0.73 7.69
N ILE A 73 2.29 -0.97 7.90
CA ILE A 73 1.60 -0.67 9.14
C ILE A 73 1.69 -1.89 10.07
N PRO A 74 1.78 -1.71 11.41
CA PRO A 74 1.84 -2.85 12.32
C PRO A 74 0.67 -3.82 12.11
N ALA A 75 0.94 -5.11 12.30
CA ALA A 75 0.00 -6.17 11.97
C ALA A 75 -1.44 -5.95 12.46
N PRO A 76 -1.68 -5.52 13.69
CA PRO A 76 -3.06 -5.35 14.17
C PRO A 76 -3.85 -4.30 13.41
N PHE A 77 -3.18 -3.42 12.69
CA PHE A 77 -3.83 -2.31 12.00
C PHE A 77 -3.85 -2.48 10.49
N VAL A 78 -3.30 -3.59 9.99
CA VAL A 78 -3.19 -3.79 8.53
C VAL A 78 -4.56 -3.91 7.88
N LYS A 79 -5.51 -4.56 8.54
CA LYS A 79 -6.82 -4.75 7.94
C LYS A 79 -7.48 -3.40 7.61
N ASP A 80 -7.46 -2.47 8.56
CA ASP A 80 -8.05 -1.15 8.31
C ASP A 80 -7.34 -0.42 7.18
N ALA A 81 -6.01 -0.51 7.16
CA ALA A 81 -5.24 0.15 6.12
C ALA A 81 -5.52 -0.47 4.75
N ALA A 82 -5.62 -1.80 4.71
CA ALA A 82 -5.89 -2.49 3.45
C ALA A 82 -7.29 -2.14 2.95
N PHE A 83 -8.27 -2.10 3.86
CA PHE A 83 -9.63 -1.74 3.46
C PHE A 83 -9.67 -0.33 2.88
N GLU A 84 -8.92 0.59 3.47
CA GLU A 84 -8.85 1.95 2.93
C GLU A 84 -8.27 1.95 1.52
N ALA A 85 -7.20 1.18 1.30
CA ALA A 85 -6.53 1.18 0.02
C ALA A 85 -7.30 0.45 -1.07
N ILE A 86 -7.98 -0.65 -0.70
CA ILE A 86 -8.63 -1.52 -1.68
C ILE A 86 -9.66 -0.77 -2.53
N THR A 87 -10.35 0.20 -1.96
CA THR A 87 -11.36 0.95 -2.69
C THR A 87 -10.77 2.09 -3.52
N GLU A 88 -9.47 2.38 -3.35
CA GLU A 88 -8.88 3.56 -3.98
C GLU A 88 -7.82 3.24 -5.01
N VAL A 89 -7.24 2.04 -4.97
CA VAL A 89 -6.17 1.67 -5.90
C VAL A 89 -6.42 0.28 -6.45
N ASP A 90 -5.66 -0.09 -7.48
CA ASP A 90 -5.84 -1.38 -8.15
C ASP A 90 -4.95 -2.47 -7.57
N LEU A 91 -3.87 -2.08 -6.91
CA LEU A 91 -2.88 -3.04 -6.40
C LEU A 91 -2.50 -2.65 -4.98
N VAL A 92 -2.60 -3.61 -4.07
CA VAL A 92 -2.19 -3.41 -2.68
C VAL A 92 -1.14 -4.46 -2.34
N ILE A 93 0.01 -4.00 -1.88
CA ILE A 93 1.11 -4.89 -1.49
C ILE A 93 1.30 -4.76 0.01
N ILE A 94 1.14 -5.88 0.72
CA ILE A 94 1.27 -5.89 2.17
C ILE A 94 2.62 -6.50 2.54
N ILE A 95 3.47 -5.69 3.14
CA ILE A 95 4.80 -6.16 3.54
C ILE A 95 4.78 -6.67 4.99
N THR A 96 3.87 -6.13 5.80
CA THR A 96 3.77 -6.51 7.21
C THR A 96 3.53 -8.00 7.38
N GLU A 97 4.26 -8.62 8.30
CA GLU A 97 4.12 -10.04 8.60
C GLU A 97 3.28 -10.26 9.85
N HIS A 98 2.90 -11.50 10.07
CA HIS A 98 2.18 -11.92 11.28
C HIS A 98 0.80 -11.29 11.41
N ILE A 99 0.15 -11.08 10.29
CA ILE A 99 -1.22 -10.57 10.29
C ILE A 99 -2.16 -11.70 10.73
N PRO A 100 -3.12 -11.42 11.64
CA PRO A 100 -4.08 -12.46 12.05
C PRO A 100 -4.78 -13.07 10.84
N ILE A 101 -5.01 -14.38 10.89
CA ILE A 101 -5.54 -15.07 9.74
C ILE A 101 -6.96 -14.61 9.38
N HIS A 102 -7.76 -14.26 10.38
CA HIS A 102 -9.09 -13.72 10.10
C HIS A 102 -9.01 -12.41 9.35
N ASP A 103 -8.05 -11.57 9.72
CA ASP A 103 -7.87 -10.29 9.04
C ASP A 103 -7.45 -10.52 7.58
N THR A 104 -6.55 -11.47 7.36
CA THR A 104 -6.12 -11.79 6.01
C THR A 104 -7.30 -12.25 5.15
N MET A 105 -8.15 -13.12 5.72
CA MET A 105 -9.30 -13.62 4.98
C MET A 105 -10.27 -12.50 4.62
N GLU A 106 -10.48 -11.58 5.53
CA GLU A 106 -11.38 -10.46 5.28
C GLU A 106 -10.81 -9.52 4.21
N ILE A 107 -9.49 -9.30 4.25
CA ILE A 107 -8.83 -8.48 3.24
C ILE A 107 -9.00 -9.10 1.86
N VAL A 108 -8.77 -10.40 1.75
CA VAL A 108 -8.88 -11.07 0.46
C VAL A 108 -10.31 -10.99 -0.08
N LYS A 109 -11.28 -11.22 0.78
CA LYS A 109 -12.68 -11.16 0.37
C LYS A 109 -13.04 -9.76 -0.12
N TYR A 110 -12.64 -8.75 0.63
CA TYR A 110 -12.96 -7.38 0.27
C TYR A 110 -12.29 -7.00 -1.05
N ALA A 111 -11.06 -7.43 -1.24
CA ALA A 111 -10.34 -7.16 -2.47
C ALA A 111 -11.03 -7.82 -3.67
N GLN A 112 -11.51 -9.05 -3.50
CA GLN A 112 -12.23 -9.72 -4.57
C GLN A 112 -13.51 -8.99 -4.93
N GLU A 113 -14.21 -8.47 -3.93
CA GLU A 113 -15.44 -7.73 -4.17
C GLU A 113 -15.20 -6.43 -4.92
N HIS A 114 -14.00 -5.89 -4.84
CA HIS A 114 -13.65 -4.62 -5.48
C HIS A 114 -12.71 -4.78 -6.67
N ASN A 115 -12.42 -6.01 -7.05
CA ASN A 115 -11.51 -6.32 -8.17
C ASN A 115 -10.12 -5.71 -7.98
N THR A 116 -9.66 -5.67 -6.72
CA THR A 116 -8.34 -5.17 -6.39
C THR A 116 -7.41 -6.34 -6.15
N THR A 117 -6.20 -6.24 -6.65
CA THR A 117 -5.18 -7.26 -6.43
C THR A 117 -4.47 -7.00 -5.11
N VAL A 118 -4.40 -8.00 -4.26
CA VAL A 118 -3.68 -7.91 -2.99
C VAL A 118 -2.62 -8.98 -2.95
N ILE A 119 -1.40 -8.58 -2.61
CA ILE A 119 -0.26 -9.49 -2.49
C ILE A 119 0.35 -9.30 -1.12
N GLY A 120 0.61 -10.39 -0.43
CA GLY A 120 1.20 -10.33 0.89
C GLY A 120 2.27 -11.38 1.10
N PRO A 121 3.25 -11.12 1.99
CA PRO A 121 4.39 -12.02 2.14
C PRO A 121 4.04 -13.32 2.84
N ASN A 122 3.09 -13.28 3.76
CA ASN A 122 2.73 -14.47 4.53
C ASN A 122 1.54 -15.20 4.00
N THR A 123 1.15 -14.86 2.81
CA THR A 123 -0.05 -15.45 2.22
C THR A 123 0.23 -15.71 0.76
N PRO A 124 1.10 -16.70 0.47
CA PRO A 124 1.47 -16.95 -0.92
C PRO A 124 0.26 -17.33 -1.67
N GLY A 125 -0.69 -17.21 -1.75
CA GLY A 125 -1.86 -17.42 -2.54
C GLY A 125 -2.77 -16.25 -2.58
N ILE A 126 -2.39 -15.14 -1.95
CA ILE A 126 -3.24 -13.97 -2.04
C ILE A 126 -2.93 -13.28 -3.34
N ILE A 127 -3.61 -13.71 -4.37
CA ILE A 127 -3.53 -13.06 -5.65
C ILE A 127 -4.94 -13.02 -6.15
N THR A 128 -5.46 -11.83 -6.28
CA THR A 128 -6.83 -11.71 -6.74
C THR A 128 -6.90 -11.80 -8.25
N PRO A 129 -8.10 -12.00 -8.75
CA PRO A 129 -8.27 -12.09 -10.21
C PRO A 129 -7.74 -10.84 -10.89
N GLY A 130 -7.21 -11.05 -12.07
CA GLY A 130 -6.64 -9.97 -12.84
C GLY A 130 -5.14 -9.95 -12.81
N VAL A 131 -4.56 -10.65 -11.86
CA VAL A 131 -3.12 -10.85 -11.90
C VAL A 131 -2.93 -12.24 -12.38
N GLY A 132 -2.47 -12.38 -13.46
CA GLY A 132 -2.38 -13.62 -14.02
C GLY A 132 -1.72 -14.58 -13.26
N LYS A 133 -1.57 -15.24 -13.30
CA LYS A 133 -0.83 -16.01 -12.66
C LYS A 133 0.14 -16.36 -13.41
#